data_bb7cb407dee8dc133dc5850c89342587
#
_entry.id   bb7cb407dee8dc133dc5850c89342587
#
_cell.length_a   1.000
_cell.length_b   1.000
_cell.length_c   1.000
_cell.angle_alpha   90.00
_cell.angle_beta   90.00
_cell.angle_gamma   90.00
#
_symmetry.space_group_name_H-M   'P 1'
#
loop_
_entity.id
_entity.type
_entity.pdbx_description
1 polymer ?
#
loop_
_entity_poly.entity_id
_entity_poly.type
_entity_poly.pdbx_seq_one_letter_code
_entity_poly.pdbx_strand_id
1 'polypeptide(L)'
;MAHDMDVEASAQPTAVSVEATGFRDQLTTIGQALTTSPVRKQLFWAWIGIVAIIVATSIGQVLLNRWNQPFYDALARRDMQGFLRQLLIFAAIAGGLLMLNVSQTWLNQVMRLKLREALTLDLIQEWMRPARAFRLANAGAIGVNPDQRMQQDAGHLSDLSTDLGVGLMQSLILLASFVSVLWGLSSGFVFHFG
;
A
#
# COMPACT_ATOMS: atom_id res chain seq x y z
N MET A 1 58.93 -38.87 -6.39
CA MET A 1 57.74 -38.81 -7.26
C MET A 1 56.50 -38.97 -6.39
N ALA A 2 56.34 -38.08 -5.42
CA ALA A 2 55.16 -38.00 -4.52
C ALA A 2 55.29 -36.71 -3.71
N HIS A 3 55.12 -35.54 -4.37
CA HIS A 3 55.12 -34.27 -3.62
C HIS A 3 54.39 -33.14 -4.36
N ASP A 4 53.40 -33.46 -5.18
CA ASP A 4 52.71 -32.45 -5.98
C ASP A 4 51.16 -32.61 -5.99
N MET A 5 50.55 -33.14 -4.93
CA MET A 5 49.09 -33.35 -4.90
C MET A 5 48.34 -32.70 -3.73
N ASP A 6 48.99 -31.81 -2.95
CA ASP A 6 48.35 -31.23 -1.76
C ASP A 6 48.15 -29.70 -1.81
N VAL A 7 48.17 -29.05 -2.98
CA VAL A 7 48.04 -27.57 -3.07
C VAL A 7 46.70 -27.13 -3.68
N GLU A 8 45.82 -28.03 -4.12
CA GLU A 8 44.56 -27.65 -4.78
C GLU A 8 43.28 -27.70 -3.90
N ALA A 9 43.44 -27.85 -2.58
CA ALA A 9 42.28 -28.01 -1.67
C ALA A 9 41.97 -26.83 -0.76
N SER A 10 42.37 -25.58 -1.11
CA SER A 10 42.07 -24.44 -0.23
C SER A 10 41.65 -23.14 -0.92
N ALA A 11 40.89 -23.24 -2.00
CA ALA A 11 40.21 -22.05 -2.57
C ALA A 11 38.71 -22.33 -2.75
N GLN A 12 38.03 -22.71 -1.65
CA GLN A 12 36.58 -22.48 -1.61
C GLN A 12 36.42 -20.97 -1.43
N PRO A 13 35.72 -20.27 -2.36
CA PRO A 13 35.28 -18.93 -2.09
C PRO A 13 34.31 -19.01 -0.89
N THR A 14 34.73 -18.39 0.22
CA THR A 14 33.84 -18.11 1.34
C THR A 14 32.55 -17.55 0.78
N ALA A 15 31.52 -18.37 0.72
CA ALA A 15 30.17 -17.94 0.51
C ALA A 15 29.95 -16.84 1.56
N VAL A 16 29.88 -15.59 1.09
CA VAL A 16 29.41 -14.48 1.90
C VAL A 16 28.04 -14.92 2.37
N SER A 17 27.95 -15.35 3.62
CA SER A 17 26.69 -15.57 4.29
C SER A 17 25.97 -14.23 4.19
N VAL A 18 25.03 -14.14 3.25
CA VAL A 18 23.98 -13.14 3.29
C VAL A 18 23.21 -13.50 4.56
N GLU A 19 23.67 -12.94 5.69
CA GLU A 19 22.90 -12.96 6.91
C GLU A 19 21.52 -12.47 6.49
N ALA A 20 20.55 -13.35 6.62
CA ALA A 20 19.15 -13.03 6.46
C ALA A 20 18.85 -11.97 7.52
N THR A 21 19.09 -10.71 7.17
CA THR A 21 18.64 -9.56 7.97
C THR A 21 17.16 -9.80 8.21
N GLY A 22 16.82 -10.00 9.49
CA GLY A 22 15.48 -10.41 9.85
C GLY A 22 14.47 -9.42 9.28
N PHE A 23 13.30 -9.87 8.88
CA PHE A 23 12.20 -9.03 8.34
C PHE A 23 11.98 -7.77 9.20
N ARG A 24 12.23 -7.85 10.50
CA ARG A 24 12.17 -6.71 11.43
C ARG A 24 13.25 -5.65 11.14
N ASP A 25 14.46 -6.06 10.81
CA ASP A 25 15.56 -5.13 10.50
C ASP A 25 15.35 -4.46 9.15
N GLN A 26 14.77 -5.16 8.19
CA GLN A 26 14.35 -4.58 6.92
C GLN A 26 13.24 -3.55 7.11
N LEU A 27 12.22 -3.86 7.93
CA LEU A 27 11.16 -2.91 8.26
C LEU A 27 11.66 -1.69 9.04
N THR A 28 12.61 -1.87 9.97
CA THR A 28 13.20 -0.73 10.71
C THR A 28 14.05 0.16 9.80
N THR A 29 14.78 -0.42 8.86
CA THR A 29 15.58 0.34 7.88
C THR A 29 14.66 1.15 6.94
N ILE A 30 13.58 0.55 6.43
CA ILE A 30 12.57 1.25 5.62
C ILE A 30 11.90 2.34 6.47
N GLY A 31 11.54 2.04 7.71
CA GLY A 31 10.95 3.01 8.63
C GLY A 31 11.88 4.18 8.93
N GLN A 32 13.17 3.95 9.11
CA GLN A 32 14.18 5.00 9.34
C GLN A 32 14.40 5.85 8.08
N ALA A 33 14.53 5.25 6.91
CA ALA A 33 14.63 5.97 5.64
C ALA A 33 13.42 6.89 5.41
N LEU A 34 12.21 6.43 5.74
CA LEU A 34 10.98 7.22 5.64
C LEU A 34 10.92 8.35 6.68
N THR A 35 11.45 8.14 7.90
CA THR A 35 11.35 9.15 8.98
C THR A 35 12.38 10.27 8.83
N THR A 36 13.52 10.03 8.17
CA THR A 36 14.60 11.01 7.99
C THR A 36 14.44 11.84 6.71
N SER A 37 13.56 11.42 5.80
CA SER A 37 13.38 12.03 4.49
C SER A 37 12.58 13.36 4.57
N PRO A 38 12.97 14.39 3.78
CA PRO A 38 12.21 15.65 3.71
C PRO A 38 10.78 15.47 3.19
N VAL A 39 10.49 14.31 2.58
CA VAL A 39 9.18 13.94 2.02
C VAL A 39 8.20 13.41 3.08
N ARG A 40 8.66 13.20 4.33
CA ARG A 40 7.87 12.66 5.44
C ARG A 40 6.51 13.34 5.65
N LYS A 41 6.49 14.69 5.64
CA LYS A 41 5.25 15.43 5.83
C LYS A 41 4.25 15.19 4.68
N GLN A 42 4.75 15.12 3.45
CA GLN A 42 3.91 14.88 2.27
C GLN A 42 3.32 13.46 2.28
N LEU A 43 4.14 12.46 2.63
CA LEU A 43 3.69 11.08 2.80
C LEU A 43 2.63 10.95 3.89
N PHE A 44 2.84 11.60 5.03
CA PHE A 44 1.88 11.60 6.14
C PHE A 44 0.52 12.20 5.75
N TRP A 45 0.52 13.36 5.07
CA TRP A 45 -0.71 13.97 4.57
C TRP A 45 -1.39 13.15 3.48
N ALA A 46 -0.61 12.50 2.61
CA ALA A 46 -1.15 11.57 1.61
C ALA A 46 -1.83 10.38 2.28
N TRP A 47 -1.23 9.81 3.33
CA TRP A 47 -1.82 8.73 4.13
C TRP A 47 -3.15 9.15 4.77
N ILE A 48 -3.19 10.30 5.42
CA ILE A 48 -4.44 10.84 6.00
C ILE A 48 -5.49 11.03 4.91
N GLY A 49 -5.10 11.56 3.76
CA GLY A 49 -5.99 11.74 2.61
C GLY A 49 -6.58 10.41 2.11
N ILE A 50 -5.76 9.37 1.97
CA ILE A 50 -6.22 8.03 1.57
C ILE A 50 -7.22 7.48 2.59
N VAL A 51 -6.92 7.54 3.88
CA VAL A 51 -7.83 7.07 4.93
C VAL A 51 -9.16 7.84 4.89
N ALA A 52 -9.12 9.16 4.76
CA ALA A 52 -10.31 9.99 4.65
C ALA A 52 -11.18 9.61 3.44
N ILE A 53 -10.54 9.37 2.28
CA ILE A 53 -11.25 8.94 1.06
C ILE A 53 -11.87 7.55 1.25
N ILE A 54 -11.16 6.60 1.85
CA ILE A 54 -11.70 5.25 2.10
C ILE A 54 -12.94 5.33 3.01
N VAL A 55 -12.87 6.11 4.09
CA VAL A 55 -14.00 6.32 5.00
C VAL A 55 -15.18 6.99 4.27
N ALA A 56 -14.91 8.05 3.49
CA ALA A 56 -15.93 8.74 2.72
C ALA A 56 -16.59 7.82 1.68
N THR A 57 -15.81 6.97 1.02
CA THR A 57 -16.30 5.95 0.07
C THR A 57 -17.20 4.94 0.77
N SER A 58 -16.81 4.47 1.96
CA SER A 58 -17.63 3.55 2.76
C SER A 58 -18.98 4.18 3.14
N ILE A 59 -18.98 5.45 3.55
CA ILE A 59 -20.20 6.20 3.84
C ILE A 59 -21.05 6.33 2.58
N GLY A 60 -20.47 6.67 1.44
CA GLY A 60 -21.16 6.77 0.16
C GLY A 60 -21.82 5.45 -0.26
N GLN A 61 -21.17 4.31 -0.03
CA GLN A 61 -21.74 2.99 -0.29
C GLN A 61 -22.94 2.70 0.61
N VAL A 62 -22.89 3.09 1.89
CA VAL A 62 -24.04 2.97 2.80
C VAL A 62 -25.20 3.85 2.33
N LEU A 63 -24.92 5.08 1.90
CA LEU A 63 -25.94 5.97 1.32
C LEU A 63 -26.57 5.36 0.06
N LEU A 64 -25.77 4.79 -0.82
CA LEU A 64 -26.23 4.13 -2.04
C LEU A 64 -27.14 2.94 -1.70
N ASN A 65 -26.76 2.16 -0.69
CA ASN A 65 -27.58 1.03 -0.24
C ASN A 65 -28.93 1.50 0.34
N ARG A 66 -28.94 2.57 1.13
CA ARG A 66 -30.19 3.17 1.66
C ARG A 66 -31.05 3.79 0.58
N TRP A 67 -30.46 4.31 -0.49
CA TRP A 67 -31.18 4.91 -1.61
C TRP A 67 -32.01 3.87 -2.39
N ASN A 68 -31.61 2.61 -2.42
CA ASN A 68 -32.32 1.56 -3.15
C ASN A 68 -33.82 1.47 -2.76
N GLN A 69 -34.13 1.51 -1.47
CA GLN A 69 -35.48 1.35 -1.00
C GLN A 69 -36.43 2.46 -1.51
N PRO A 70 -36.14 3.77 -1.31
CA PRO A 70 -37.03 4.85 -1.84
C PRO A 70 -37.16 4.84 -3.37
N PHE A 71 -36.10 4.39 -4.08
CA PHE A 71 -36.15 4.27 -5.53
C PHE A 71 -37.16 3.21 -5.99
N TYR A 72 -37.10 2.01 -5.42
CA TYR A 72 -38.03 0.94 -5.75
C TYR A 72 -39.47 1.25 -5.30
N ASP A 73 -39.65 1.94 -4.18
CA ASP A 73 -40.95 2.39 -3.71
C ASP A 73 -41.60 3.40 -4.69
N ALA A 74 -40.81 4.36 -5.21
CA ALA A 74 -41.30 5.31 -6.23
C ALA A 74 -41.69 4.59 -7.53
N LEU A 75 -40.91 3.59 -7.94
CA LEU A 75 -41.20 2.78 -9.13
C LEU A 75 -42.48 1.93 -8.95
N ALA A 76 -42.63 1.28 -7.79
CA ALA A 76 -43.79 0.46 -7.47
C ALA A 76 -45.09 1.29 -7.43
N ARG A 77 -45.03 2.53 -6.93
CA ARG A 77 -46.17 3.47 -6.89
C ARG A 77 -46.41 4.18 -8.21
N ARG A 78 -45.59 3.96 -9.25
CA ARG A 78 -45.64 4.65 -10.54
C ARG A 78 -45.59 6.18 -10.41
N ASP A 79 -44.92 6.67 -9.37
CA ASP A 79 -44.72 8.10 -9.13
C ASP A 79 -43.54 8.60 -9.97
N MET A 80 -43.85 9.21 -11.13
CA MET A 80 -42.84 9.73 -12.06
C MET A 80 -42.01 10.86 -11.43
N GLN A 81 -42.63 11.69 -10.60
CA GLN A 81 -41.95 12.83 -9.98
C GLN A 81 -40.99 12.36 -8.89
N GLY A 82 -41.43 11.40 -8.07
CA GLY A 82 -40.59 10.71 -7.09
C GLY A 82 -39.43 9.97 -7.75
N PHE A 83 -39.72 9.26 -8.84
CA PHE A 83 -38.66 8.55 -9.61
C PHE A 83 -37.57 9.48 -10.14
N LEU A 84 -37.94 10.60 -10.80
CA LEU A 84 -36.94 11.57 -11.30
C LEU A 84 -36.12 12.17 -10.18
N ARG A 85 -36.72 12.48 -9.03
CA ARG A 85 -36.00 12.97 -7.85
C ARG A 85 -35.02 11.93 -7.35
N GLN A 86 -35.41 10.66 -7.27
CA GLN A 86 -34.51 9.59 -6.83
C GLN A 86 -33.36 9.37 -7.83
N LEU A 87 -33.60 9.54 -9.13
CA LEU A 87 -32.58 9.45 -10.16
C LEU A 87 -31.53 10.56 -10.01
N LEU A 88 -31.93 11.79 -9.69
CA LEU A 88 -31.00 12.88 -9.40
C LEU A 88 -30.17 12.60 -8.14
N ILE A 89 -30.78 12.07 -7.09
CA ILE A 89 -30.07 11.67 -5.86
C ILE A 89 -29.03 10.59 -6.18
N PHE A 90 -29.43 9.59 -6.97
CA PHE A 90 -28.49 8.56 -7.44
C PHE A 90 -27.31 9.16 -8.20
N ALA A 91 -27.59 10.04 -9.17
CA ALA A 91 -26.53 10.68 -9.95
C ALA A 91 -25.56 11.47 -9.06
N ALA A 92 -26.06 12.15 -8.03
CA ALA A 92 -25.23 12.86 -7.06
C ALA A 92 -24.37 11.92 -6.22
N ILE A 93 -24.94 10.82 -5.70
CA ILE A 93 -24.20 9.82 -4.91
C ILE A 93 -23.17 9.11 -5.79
N ALA A 94 -23.58 8.64 -6.98
CA ALA A 94 -22.69 7.94 -7.91
C ALA A 94 -21.56 8.85 -8.42
N GLY A 95 -21.87 10.10 -8.75
CA GLY A 95 -20.88 11.11 -9.13
C GLY A 95 -19.89 11.41 -8.01
N GLY A 96 -20.38 11.53 -6.77
CA GLY A 96 -19.53 11.69 -5.59
C GLY A 96 -18.59 10.49 -5.36
N LEU A 97 -19.11 9.27 -5.46
CA LEU A 97 -18.32 8.04 -5.35
C LEU A 97 -17.28 7.93 -6.47
N LEU A 98 -17.63 8.31 -7.69
CA LEU A 98 -16.70 8.33 -8.81
C LEU A 98 -15.54 9.31 -8.55
N MET A 99 -15.85 10.53 -8.09
CA MET A 99 -14.85 11.53 -7.72
C MET A 99 -13.92 11.02 -6.61
N LEU A 100 -14.47 10.37 -5.58
CA LEU A 100 -13.68 9.78 -4.51
C LEU A 100 -12.74 8.68 -5.04
N ASN A 101 -13.21 7.79 -5.93
CA ASN A 101 -12.39 6.75 -6.52
C ASN A 101 -11.26 7.31 -7.38
N VAL A 102 -11.52 8.33 -8.20
CA VAL A 102 -10.50 9.01 -9.00
C VAL A 102 -9.47 9.68 -8.09
N SER A 103 -9.92 10.36 -7.03
CA SER A 103 -9.06 11.01 -6.05
C SER A 103 -8.19 10.00 -5.30
N GLN A 104 -8.73 8.84 -4.95
CA GLN A 104 -8.00 7.75 -4.31
C GLN A 104 -6.89 7.22 -5.24
N THR A 105 -7.22 6.95 -6.50
CA THR A 105 -6.25 6.48 -7.49
C THR A 105 -5.13 7.48 -7.69
N TRP A 106 -5.47 8.77 -7.84
CA TRP A 106 -4.49 9.83 -7.98
C TRP A 106 -3.56 9.92 -6.75
N LEU A 107 -4.13 9.88 -5.55
CA LEU A 107 -3.36 9.97 -4.32
C LEU A 107 -2.44 8.77 -4.12
N ASN A 108 -2.89 7.56 -4.47
CA ASN A 108 -2.06 6.35 -4.48
C ASN A 108 -0.86 6.49 -5.43
N GLN A 109 -1.08 7.04 -6.63
CA GLN A 109 0.02 7.24 -7.59
C GLN A 109 1.02 8.29 -7.10
N VAL A 110 0.54 9.39 -6.51
CA VAL A 110 1.42 10.39 -5.89
C VAL A 110 2.23 9.78 -4.76
N MET A 111 1.63 8.93 -3.94
CA MET A 111 2.31 8.24 -2.85
C MET A 111 3.41 7.30 -3.36
N ARG A 112 3.11 6.48 -4.40
CA ARG A 112 4.11 5.62 -5.05
C ARG A 112 5.28 6.43 -5.60
N LEU A 113 4.99 7.53 -6.29
CA LEU A 113 6.02 8.39 -6.87
C LEU A 113 6.93 8.98 -5.78
N LYS A 114 6.34 9.50 -4.70
CA LYS A 114 7.09 10.09 -3.59
C LYS A 114 7.91 9.07 -2.81
N LEU A 115 7.38 7.87 -2.62
CA LEU A 115 8.10 6.78 -1.99
C LEU A 115 9.29 6.33 -2.85
N ARG A 116 9.05 6.19 -4.16
CA ARG A 116 10.11 5.86 -5.13
C ARG A 116 11.21 6.93 -5.16
N GLU A 117 10.84 8.22 -5.16
CA GLU A 117 11.78 9.33 -5.09
C GLU A 117 12.67 9.23 -3.84
N ALA A 118 12.05 9.02 -2.67
CA ALA A 118 12.77 8.90 -1.40
C ALA A 118 13.74 7.71 -1.39
N LEU A 119 13.28 6.53 -1.83
CA LEU A 119 14.12 5.32 -1.89
C LEU A 119 15.26 5.46 -2.90
N THR A 120 14.99 6.04 -4.08
CA THR A 120 16.02 6.23 -5.10
C THR A 120 17.11 7.20 -4.63
N LEU A 121 16.72 8.30 -3.98
CA LEU A 121 17.69 9.27 -3.44
C LEU A 121 18.55 8.65 -2.35
N ASP A 122 17.99 7.85 -1.45
CA ASP A 122 18.72 7.16 -0.40
C ASP A 122 19.72 6.15 -1.00
N LEU A 123 19.28 5.34 -1.97
CA LEU A 123 20.15 4.38 -2.67
C LEU A 123 21.28 5.07 -3.43
N ILE A 124 21.02 6.20 -4.10
CA ILE A 124 22.07 6.96 -4.81
C ILE A 124 23.06 7.55 -3.82
N GLN A 125 22.61 8.13 -2.71
CA GLN A 125 23.50 8.67 -1.68
C GLN A 125 24.38 7.58 -1.09
N GLU A 126 23.84 6.40 -0.84
CA GLU A 126 24.58 5.26 -0.32
C GLU A 126 25.57 4.71 -1.34
N TRP A 127 25.19 4.68 -2.63
CA TRP A 127 26.08 4.25 -3.71
C TRP A 127 27.25 5.20 -3.93
N MET A 128 27.01 6.51 -3.79
CA MET A 128 28.06 7.54 -3.97
C MET A 128 29.04 7.63 -2.79
N ARG A 129 28.89 6.86 -1.73
CA ARG A 129 29.87 6.80 -0.64
C ARG A 129 31.22 6.30 -1.14
N PRO A 130 32.34 6.87 -0.64
CA PRO A 130 33.70 6.47 -1.06
C PRO A 130 33.91 4.96 -0.96
N ALA A 131 34.52 4.37 -1.99
CA ALA A 131 34.86 2.95 -2.15
C ALA A 131 33.65 1.98 -2.29
N ARG A 132 32.38 2.39 -2.15
CA ARG A 132 31.24 1.47 -2.32
C ARG A 132 30.98 1.13 -3.78
N ALA A 133 30.98 2.11 -4.67
CA ALA A 133 30.85 1.89 -6.11
C ALA A 133 31.91 0.91 -6.62
N PHE A 134 33.15 1.04 -6.16
CA PHE A 134 34.24 0.14 -6.53
C PHE A 134 34.05 -1.28 -5.97
N ARG A 135 33.61 -1.42 -4.72
CA ARG A 135 33.31 -2.73 -4.11
C ARG A 135 32.15 -3.43 -4.83
N LEU A 136 31.15 -2.68 -5.22
CA LEU A 136 29.98 -3.21 -5.93
C LEU A 136 30.38 -3.67 -7.35
N ALA A 137 31.21 -2.90 -8.05
CA ALA A 137 31.73 -3.29 -9.37
C ALA A 137 32.52 -4.61 -9.33
N ASN A 138 33.16 -4.93 -8.20
CA ASN A 138 33.89 -6.17 -8.01
C ASN A 138 33.12 -7.28 -7.32
N ALA A 139 31.80 -7.10 -7.08
CA ALA A 139 30.94 -8.06 -6.38
C ALA A 139 30.33 -9.16 -7.30
N GLY A 140 30.91 -9.39 -8.47
CA GLY A 140 30.46 -10.43 -9.40
C GLY A 140 29.08 -10.15 -10.02
N ALA A 141 28.19 -11.14 -10.04
CA ALA A 141 26.87 -11.03 -10.68
C ALA A 141 25.96 -9.95 -10.09
N ILE A 142 26.18 -9.53 -8.84
CA ILE A 142 25.43 -8.46 -8.17
C ILE A 142 25.86 -7.08 -8.70
N GLY A 143 27.10 -6.95 -9.16
CA GLY A 143 27.67 -5.70 -9.70
C GLY A 143 27.30 -5.41 -11.17
N VAL A 144 26.56 -6.29 -11.84
CA VAL A 144 26.16 -6.08 -13.25
C VAL A 144 24.94 -5.15 -13.30
N ASN A 145 25.08 -4.00 -13.98
CA ASN A 145 24.04 -2.97 -14.16
C ASN A 145 23.40 -2.52 -12.83
N PRO A 146 24.19 -2.00 -11.87
CA PRO A 146 23.68 -1.65 -10.54
C PRO A 146 22.65 -0.52 -10.60
N ASP A 147 22.75 0.40 -11.55
CA ASP A 147 21.82 1.49 -11.82
C ASP A 147 20.42 0.98 -12.20
N GLN A 148 20.35 0.01 -13.10
CA GLN A 148 19.09 -0.60 -13.54
C GLN A 148 18.43 -1.39 -12.41
N ARG A 149 19.21 -2.14 -11.63
CA ARG A 149 18.71 -2.87 -10.45
C ARG A 149 18.16 -1.93 -9.39
N MET A 150 18.92 -0.90 -9.02
CA MET A 150 18.44 0.09 -8.05
C MET A 150 17.11 0.72 -8.49
N GLN A 151 16.96 1.05 -9.77
CA GLN A 151 15.73 1.62 -10.30
C GLN A 151 14.56 0.63 -10.23
N GLN A 152 14.78 -0.62 -10.59
CA GLN A 152 13.76 -1.68 -10.58
C GLN A 152 13.35 -2.03 -9.15
N ASP A 153 14.33 -2.23 -8.26
CA ASP A 153 14.09 -2.63 -6.87
C ASP A 153 13.40 -1.51 -6.09
N ALA A 154 13.81 -0.25 -6.28
CA ALA A 154 13.13 0.89 -5.67
C ALA A 154 11.68 1.05 -6.19
N GLY A 155 11.44 0.79 -7.48
CA GLY A 155 10.11 0.77 -8.07
C GLY A 155 9.23 -0.33 -7.46
N HIS A 156 9.71 -1.57 -7.49
CA HIS A 156 9.00 -2.72 -6.92
C HIS A 156 8.69 -2.55 -5.42
N LEU A 157 9.67 -2.11 -4.64
CA LEU A 157 9.49 -1.90 -3.21
C LEU A 157 8.45 -0.80 -2.93
N SER A 158 8.49 0.27 -3.71
CA SER A 158 7.54 1.38 -3.61
C SER A 158 6.11 0.94 -3.94
N ASP A 159 5.92 0.15 -5.00
CA ASP A 159 4.62 -0.36 -5.41
C ASP A 159 4.07 -1.34 -4.37
N LEU A 160 4.85 -2.35 -3.99
CA LEU A 160 4.46 -3.34 -3.00
C LEU A 160 4.13 -2.71 -1.63
N SER A 161 4.96 -1.76 -1.17
CA SER A 161 4.74 -1.08 0.12
C SER A 161 3.46 -0.25 0.10
N THR A 162 3.18 0.44 -1.01
CA THR A 162 1.96 1.24 -1.15
C THR A 162 0.72 0.34 -1.23
N ASP A 163 0.76 -0.71 -2.06
CA ASP A 163 -0.37 -1.62 -2.24
C ASP A 163 -0.68 -2.40 -0.96
N LEU A 164 0.35 -2.89 -0.28
CA LEU A 164 0.20 -3.59 0.99
C LEU A 164 -0.37 -2.65 2.07
N GLY A 165 0.17 -1.42 2.17
CA GLY A 165 -0.29 -0.44 3.14
C GLY A 165 -1.75 -0.03 2.92
N VAL A 166 -2.12 0.30 1.68
CA VAL A 166 -3.50 0.69 1.33
C VAL A 166 -4.45 -0.50 1.48
N GLY A 167 -4.06 -1.69 1.01
CA GLY A 167 -4.85 -2.92 1.13
C GLY A 167 -5.09 -3.32 2.59
N LEU A 168 -4.07 -3.22 3.44
CA LEU A 168 -4.20 -3.47 4.87
C LEU A 168 -5.18 -2.49 5.52
N MET A 169 -5.08 -1.20 5.19
CA MET A 169 -5.99 -0.18 5.72
C MET A 169 -7.43 -0.42 5.28
N GLN A 170 -7.66 -0.75 4.01
CA GLN A 170 -8.98 -1.10 3.50
C GLN A 170 -9.56 -2.31 4.23
N SER A 171 -8.76 -3.35 4.43
CA SER A 171 -9.16 -4.56 5.15
C SER A 171 -9.51 -4.28 6.61
N LEU A 172 -8.76 -3.43 7.29
CA LEU A 172 -9.04 -3.03 8.67
C LEU A 172 -10.34 -2.24 8.79
N ILE A 173 -10.59 -1.31 7.87
CA ILE A 173 -11.84 -0.53 7.85
C ILE A 173 -13.03 -1.44 7.56
N LEU A 174 -12.90 -2.36 6.61
CA LEU A 174 -13.93 -3.36 6.31
C LEU A 174 -14.22 -4.25 7.53
N LEU A 175 -13.17 -4.74 8.20
CA LEU A 175 -13.30 -5.54 9.42
C LEU A 175 -14.00 -4.76 10.54
N ALA A 176 -13.59 -3.52 10.78
CA ALA A 176 -14.20 -2.66 11.78
C ALA A 176 -15.69 -2.39 11.47
N SER A 177 -16.02 -2.15 10.19
CA SER A 177 -17.39 -1.99 9.73
C SER A 177 -18.23 -3.26 9.97
N PHE A 178 -17.68 -4.42 9.63
CA PHE A 178 -18.35 -5.71 9.82
C PHE A 178 -18.60 -6.01 11.32
N VAL A 179 -17.58 -5.80 12.16
CA VAL A 179 -17.70 -5.97 13.61
C VAL A 179 -18.75 -5.00 14.19
N SER A 180 -18.79 -3.76 13.73
CA SER A 180 -19.79 -2.77 14.15
C SER A 180 -21.22 -3.21 13.82
N VAL A 181 -21.42 -3.77 12.63
CA VAL A 181 -22.73 -4.30 12.20
C VAL A 181 -23.14 -5.50 13.05
N LEU A 182 -22.21 -6.46 13.27
CA LEU A 182 -22.47 -7.62 14.11
C LEU A 182 -22.79 -7.21 15.55
N TRP A 183 -22.07 -6.25 16.10
CA TRP A 183 -22.33 -5.73 17.44
C TRP A 183 -23.71 -5.10 17.56
N GLY A 184 -24.09 -4.29 16.55
CA GLY A 184 -25.42 -3.67 16.49
C GLY A 184 -26.55 -4.70 16.37
N LEU A 185 -26.35 -5.77 15.60
CA LEU A 185 -27.31 -6.87 15.50
C LEU A 185 -27.38 -7.69 16.80
N SER A 186 -26.23 -7.98 17.41
CA SER A 186 -26.15 -8.75 18.65
C SER A 186 -26.85 -8.06 19.82
N SER A 187 -26.78 -6.75 19.91
CA SER A 187 -27.47 -5.97 20.97
C SER A 187 -29.00 -6.02 20.89
N GLY A 188 -29.56 -6.41 19.73
CA GLY A 188 -31.01 -6.58 19.53
C GLY A 188 -31.55 -7.98 19.86
N PHE A 189 -30.66 -8.97 20.09
CA PHE A 189 -31.07 -10.33 20.44
C PHE A 189 -31.16 -10.50 21.97
N VAL A 190 -32.38 -10.47 22.50
CA VAL A 190 -32.65 -10.87 23.88
C VAL A 190 -32.92 -12.38 23.89
N PHE A 191 -31.96 -13.16 24.38
CA PHE A 191 -32.16 -14.60 24.61
C PHE A 191 -33.07 -14.78 25.82
N HIS A 192 -34.33 -15.20 25.61
CA HIS A 192 -35.18 -15.72 26.66
C HIS A 192 -34.86 -17.20 26.81
N PHE A 193 -34.08 -17.55 27.83
CA PHE A 193 -34.00 -18.92 28.30
C PHE A 193 -35.23 -19.19 29.18
N GLY A 194 -36.17 -19.97 28.65
CA GLY A 194 -37.29 -20.53 29.41
C GLY A 194 -36.87 -21.75 30.22
#